data_45ff4813bf13c047a9af8f3b13684a13
#
_entry.id   45ff4813bf13c047a9af8f3b13684a13
#
_cell.length_a   1.000
_cell.length_b   1.000
_cell.length_c   1.000
_cell.angle_alpha   90.00
_cell.angle_beta   90.00
_cell.angle_gamma   90.00
#
_symmetry.space_group_name_H-M   'P 1'
#
loop_
_entity.id
_entity.type
_entity.pdbx_description
1 polymer ?
#
loop_
_entity_poly.entity_id
_entity_poly.type
_entity_poly.pdbx_seq_one_letter_code
_entity_poly.pdbx_strand_id
1 'polypeptide(L)'
;MRKSRKSTGRWLNEGDAVIIFRNTGQVINHARILDRKFRIETPDLGTIAVDTDSIMSIVFKNLPTYPTDVLRTLGGTELNGTILNDLIRVKAQDLGGTVEIRKAKIISIIW
;
A
#
# COMPACT_ATOMS: atom_id res chain seq x y z
N MET A 1 7.74 13.41 -2.91
CA MET A 1 8.79 13.07 -1.94
C MET A 1 8.23 12.91 -0.55
N ARG A 2 8.84 12.07 0.21
CA ARG A 2 8.35 11.74 1.54
C ARG A 2 9.11 12.44 2.66
N LYS A 3 9.65 13.59 2.35
CA LYS A 3 10.48 14.32 3.30
C LYS A 3 9.75 14.71 4.56
N SER A 4 8.46 15.00 4.45
CA SER A 4 7.69 15.37 5.62
C SER A 4 7.65 14.26 6.66
N ARG A 5 7.63 13.01 6.22
CA ARG A 5 7.66 11.88 7.16
C ARG A 5 8.98 11.77 7.87
N LYS A 6 10.04 12.01 7.13
CA LYS A 6 11.37 11.91 7.67
C LYS A 6 11.63 12.96 8.73
N SER A 7 11.07 14.14 8.55
CA SER A 7 11.32 15.24 9.47
C SER A 7 10.65 15.07 10.83
N THR A 8 9.64 14.23 10.91
CA THR A 8 8.84 14.11 12.13
C THR A 8 9.39 13.14 13.14
N GLY A 9 10.29 12.25 12.74
CA GLY A 9 10.82 11.28 13.67
C GLY A 9 11.97 10.50 13.11
N ARG A 10 13.07 10.55 13.79
CA ARG A 10 14.25 9.81 13.39
C ARG A 10 14.08 8.30 13.52
N TRP A 11 13.09 7.87 14.26
CA TRP A 11 12.78 6.46 14.45
C TRP A 11 11.83 5.92 13.38
N LEU A 12 11.31 6.78 12.53
CA LEU A 12 10.50 6.38 11.39
C LEU A 12 11.34 6.44 10.12
N ASN A 13 11.32 5.39 9.36
CA ASN A 13 11.99 5.36 8.08
C ASN A 13 11.10 5.95 7.00
N GLU A 14 11.69 6.73 6.13
CA GLU A 14 10.98 7.23 4.97
C GLU A 14 10.48 6.05 4.16
N GLY A 15 9.20 6.07 3.79
CA GLY A 15 8.60 4.99 3.03
C GLY A 15 7.92 3.91 3.85
N ASP A 16 8.02 3.99 5.18
CA ASP A 16 7.29 3.05 6.03
C ASP A 16 5.80 3.25 5.88
N ALA A 17 5.09 2.15 6.01
CA ALA A 17 3.65 2.12 5.81
C ALA A 17 2.94 1.48 6.98
N VAL A 18 1.64 1.74 7.05
CA VAL A 18 0.73 1.08 7.98
C VAL A 18 -0.15 0.16 7.15
N ILE A 19 -0.20 -1.11 7.54
CA ILE A 19 -1.04 -2.11 6.87
C ILE A 19 -2.17 -2.48 7.79
N ILE A 20 -3.40 -2.39 7.30
CA ILE A 20 -4.59 -2.73 8.06
C ILE A 20 -5.23 -3.97 7.45
N PHE A 21 -5.45 -4.98 8.26
CA PHE A 21 -5.99 -6.27 7.82
C PHE A 21 -7.50 -6.27 7.82
N ARG A 22 -8.06 -6.97 6.86
CA ARG A 22 -9.48 -6.96 6.55
C ARG A 22 -10.36 -7.56 7.66
N ASN A 23 -10.08 -8.80 8.05
CA ASN A 23 -11.01 -9.51 8.90
C ASN A 23 -10.76 -9.34 10.39
N THR A 24 -9.53 -9.07 10.75
CA THR A 24 -9.14 -9.02 12.16
C THR A 24 -8.96 -7.61 12.68
N GLY A 25 -8.80 -6.64 11.78
CA GLY A 25 -8.47 -5.29 12.18
C GLY A 25 -7.04 -5.15 12.69
N GLN A 26 -6.22 -6.19 12.52
CA GLN A 26 -4.82 -6.11 12.91
C GLN A 26 -4.13 -5.01 12.13
N VAL A 27 -3.13 -4.41 12.75
CA VAL A 27 -2.38 -3.31 12.16
C VAL A 27 -0.90 -3.63 12.28
N ILE A 28 -0.18 -3.49 11.18
CA ILE A 28 1.27 -3.53 11.20
C ILE A 28 1.76 -2.10 11.00
N ASN A 29 2.47 -1.58 12.00
CA ASN A 29 3.10 -0.27 11.91
C ASN A 29 4.53 -0.43 11.39
N HIS A 30 5.04 0.63 10.78
CA HIS A 30 6.42 0.67 10.31
C HIS A 30 6.74 -0.48 9.37
N ALA A 31 5.81 -0.76 8.47
CA ALA A 31 5.98 -1.81 7.48
C ALA A 31 6.70 -1.23 6.28
N ARG A 32 7.74 -1.90 5.85
CA ARG A 32 8.41 -1.55 4.61
C ARG A 32 7.92 -2.47 3.51
N ILE A 33 7.29 -1.90 2.51
CA ILE A 33 6.82 -2.66 1.36
C ILE A 33 8.03 -2.89 0.46
N LEU A 34 8.29 -4.16 0.17
CA LEU A 34 9.44 -4.53 -0.63
C LEU A 34 9.15 -4.55 -2.13
N ASP A 35 7.89 -4.61 -2.50
CA ASP A 35 7.50 -4.50 -3.88
C ASP A 35 7.86 -3.11 -4.39
N ARG A 36 8.60 -3.06 -5.50
CA ARG A 36 9.06 -1.78 -6.04
C ARG A 36 7.98 -1.06 -6.80
N LYS A 37 7.02 -1.80 -7.33
CA LYS A 37 5.92 -1.26 -8.12
C LYS A 37 4.64 -1.97 -7.78
N PHE A 38 3.55 -1.24 -7.89
CA PHE A 38 2.22 -1.82 -7.87
C PHE A 38 1.63 -1.66 -9.26
N ARG A 39 1.09 -2.76 -9.78
CA ARG A 39 0.40 -2.73 -11.07
C ARG A 39 -1.09 -2.67 -10.82
N ILE A 40 -1.73 -1.74 -11.49
CA ILE A 40 -3.16 -1.58 -11.39
C ILE A 40 -3.77 -1.61 -12.79
N GLU A 41 -4.77 -2.45 -12.95
CA GLU A 41 -5.52 -2.52 -14.19
C GLU A 41 -6.71 -1.59 -14.08
N THR A 42 -6.76 -0.58 -14.93
CA THR A 42 -7.82 0.42 -14.92
C THR A 42 -8.66 0.31 -16.19
N PRO A 43 -9.98 0.61 -16.09
CA PRO A 43 -10.82 0.58 -17.28
C PRO A 43 -10.42 1.61 -18.34
N ASP A 44 -9.94 2.77 -17.89
CA ASP A 44 -9.68 3.87 -18.80
C ASP A 44 -8.28 3.86 -19.40
N LEU A 45 -7.30 3.39 -18.62
CA LEU A 45 -5.90 3.56 -18.97
C LEU A 45 -5.17 2.24 -19.18
N GLY A 46 -5.88 1.11 -19.02
CA GLY A 46 -5.23 -0.19 -19.07
C GLY A 46 -4.38 -0.45 -17.84
N THR A 47 -3.34 -1.25 -17.99
CA THR A 47 -2.47 -1.59 -16.87
C THR A 47 -1.38 -0.56 -16.71
N ILE A 48 -1.26 -0.02 -15.51
CA ILE A 48 -0.26 0.98 -15.15
C ILE A 48 0.59 0.43 -14.03
N ALA A 49 1.90 0.61 -14.14
CA ALA A 49 2.83 0.29 -13.05
C ALA A 49 3.20 1.59 -12.34
N VAL A 50 2.93 1.64 -11.04
CA VAL A 50 3.21 2.82 -10.23
C VAL A 50 4.32 2.49 -9.25
N ASP A 51 5.34 3.32 -9.22
CA ASP A 51 6.44 3.13 -8.25
C ASP A 51 5.90 3.25 -6.83
N THR A 52 6.28 2.32 -6.00
CA THR A 52 5.84 2.30 -4.60
C THR A 52 6.17 3.61 -3.90
N ASP A 53 7.31 4.20 -4.22
CA ASP A 53 7.71 5.47 -3.61
C ASP A 53 6.82 6.64 -3.99
N SER A 54 6.02 6.50 -5.01
CA SER A 54 5.10 7.55 -5.45
C SER A 54 3.70 7.38 -4.87
N ILE A 55 3.46 6.33 -4.10
CA ILE A 55 2.13 6.00 -3.61
C ILE A 55 1.91 6.58 -2.22
N MET A 56 0.77 7.22 -2.04
CA MET A 56 0.35 7.71 -0.73
C MET A 56 -0.48 6.69 0.01
N SER A 57 -1.40 6.02 -0.68
CA SER A 57 -2.27 5.03 -0.07
C SER A 57 -2.86 4.10 -1.10
N ILE A 58 -3.19 2.90 -0.65
CA ILE A 58 -3.98 1.94 -1.42
C ILE A 58 -5.11 1.47 -0.51
N VAL A 59 -6.34 1.57 -1.01
CA VAL A 59 -7.50 0.99 -0.34
C VAL A 59 -8.00 -0.13 -1.25
N PHE A 60 -8.03 -1.33 -0.71
CA PHE A 60 -8.44 -2.49 -1.50
C PHE A 60 -9.96 -2.60 -1.51
N LYS A 61 -10.47 -3.18 -2.59
CA LYS A 61 -11.90 -3.39 -2.78
C LYS A 61 -12.54 -3.89 -1.49
N ASN A 62 -13.63 -3.23 -1.10
CA ASN A 62 -14.33 -3.55 0.14
C ASN A 62 -15.78 -3.09 -0.01
N LEU A 63 -16.62 -3.98 -0.50
CA LEU A 63 -18.02 -3.66 -0.75
C LEU A 63 -18.76 -3.38 0.54
N PRO A 64 -19.76 -2.49 0.52
CA PRO A 64 -20.21 -1.69 -0.64
C PRO A 64 -19.46 -0.40 -0.84
N THR A 65 -18.60 0.00 0.11
CA THR A 65 -17.99 1.33 0.10
C THR A 65 -16.98 1.51 -1.03
N TYR A 66 -16.16 0.50 -1.25
CA TYR A 66 -15.11 0.54 -2.27
C TYR A 66 -15.34 -0.57 -3.28
N PRO A 67 -15.96 -0.26 -4.44
CA PRO A 67 -16.24 -1.29 -5.45
C PRO A 67 -14.99 -1.73 -6.21
N THR A 68 -13.92 -0.97 -6.14
CA THR A 68 -12.65 -1.30 -6.79
C THR A 68 -11.50 -1.01 -5.82
N ASP A 69 -10.31 -1.45 -6.18
CA ASP A 69 -9.11 -0.98 -5.48
C ASP A 69 -8.88 0.48 -5.87
N VAL A 70 -8.40 1.26 -4.94
CA VAL A 70 -8.13 2.69 -5.16
C VAL A 70 -6.69 2.97 -4.75
N LEU A 71 -5.91 3.47 -5.69
CA LEU A 71 -4.52 3.82 -5.47
C LEU A 71 -4.38 5.34 -5.61
N ARG A 72 -3.84 5.98 -4.59
CA ARG A 72 -3.59 7.42 -4.60
C ARG A 72 -2.11 7.70 -4.56
N THR A 73 -1.68 8.59 -5.41
CA THR A 73 -0.27 8.97 -5.48
C THR A 73 -0.01 10.22 -4.65
N LEU A 74 1.26 10.45 -4.36
CA LEU A 74 1.67 11.67 -3.67
C LEU A 74 1.35 12.93 -4.47
N GLY A 75 1.28 12.82 -5.78
CA GLY A 75 0.93 13.94 -6.64
C GLY A 75 -0.56 14.21 -6.76
N GLY A 76 -1.39 13.43 -6.10
CA GLY A 76 -2.83 13.65 -6.10
C GLY A 76 -3.60 12.87 -7.15
N THR A 77 -2.94 12.01 -7.91
CA THR A 77 -3.63 11.15 -8.87
C THR A 77 -4.35 10.03 -8.14
N GLU A 78 -5.57 9.76 -8.54
CA GLU A 78 -6.33 8.63 -8.02
C GLU A 78 -6.64 7.66 -9.15
N LEU A 79 -6.25 6.42 -8.97
CA LEU A 79 -6.50 5.34 -9.92
C LEU A 79 -7.46 4.34 -9.32
N ASN A 80 -8.49 3.99 -10.06
CA ASN A 80 -9.48 3.01 -9.65
C ASN A 80 -9.39 1.80 -10.57
N GLY A 81 -9.31 0.62 -9.99
CA GLY A 81 -9.18 -0.59 -10.79
C GLY A 81 -8.86 -1.79 -9.93
N THR A 82 -8.06 -2.68 -10.47
CA THR A 82 -7.66 -3.91 -9.78
C THR A 82 -6.15 -3.95 -9.64
N ILE A 83 -5.69 -3.99 -8.40
CA ILE A 83 -4.26 -4.18 -8.12
C ILE A 83 -3.92 -5.62 -8.46
N LEU A 84 -2.90 -5.80 -9.28
CA LEU A 84 -2.50 -7.12 -9.77
C LEU A 84 -1.46 -7.82 -8.90
N ASN A 85 -0.92 -7.14 -7.91
CA ASN A 85 0.02 -7.74 -6.96
C ASN A 85 -0.75 -8.64 -5.98
N ASP A 86 -0.75 -9.93 -6.22
CA ASP A 86 -1.50 -10.89 -5.38
C ASP A 86 -0.85 -11.09 -4.02
N LEU A 87 0.48 -11.06 -4.00
CA LEU A 87 1.25 -11.18 -2.77
C LEU A 87 2.04 -9.90 -2.59
N ILE A 88 1.99 -9.37 -1.39
CA ILE A 88 2.71 -8.15 -1.04
C ILE A 88 3.77 -8.52 -0.03
N ARG A 89 5.01 -8.20 -0.37
CA ARG A 89 6.17 -8.56 0.46
C ARG A 89 6.48 -7.41 1.38
N VAL A 90 6.58 -7.74 2.66
CA VAL A 90 6.68 -6.73 3.70
C VAL A 90 7.76 -7.09 4.69
N LYS A 91 8.54 -6.10 5.09
CA LYS A 91 9.44 -6.21 6.22
C LYS A 91 8.95 -5.27 7.29
N ALA A 92 8.55 -5.82 8.42
CA ALA A 92 8.05 -5.02 9.53
C ALA A 92 9.07 -5.02 10.66
N GLN A 93 9.18 -3.88 11.32
CA GLN A 93 10.18 -3.69 12.36
C GLN A 93 9.97 -4.66 13.53
N ASP A 94 8.71 -4.92 13.86
CA ASP A 94 8.36 -5.75 15.01
C ASP A 94 8.29 -7.23 14.70
N LEU A 95 8.40 -7.60 13.41
CA LEU A 95 8.32 -8.99 12.99
C LEU A 95 9.70 -9.44 12.56
N GLY A 96 10.03 -10.67 12.85
CA GLY A 96 11.29 -11.22 12.39
C GLY A 96 11.22 -11.56 10.91
N GLY A 97 12.07 -10.90 10.12
CA GLY A 97 12.20 -11.22 8.71
C GLY A 97 11.09 -10.65 7.82
N THR A 98 11.02 -11.20 6.62
CA THR A 98 10.08 -10.78 5.60
C THR A 98 8.84 -11.66 5.64
N VAL A 99 7.67 -11.05 5.52
CA VAL A 99 6.41 -11.78 5.40
C VAL A 99 5.77 -11.46 4.08
N GLU A 100 5.04 -12.44 3.54
CA GLU A 100 4.25 -12.27 2.34
C GLU A 100 2.78 -12.27 2.73
N ILE A 101 2.08 -11.23 2.34
CA ILE A 101 0.68 -11.06 2.71
C ILE A 101 -0.16 -11.08 1.44
N ARG A 102 -1.18 -11.92 1.43
CA ARG A 102 -2.10 -11.94 0.30
C ARG A 102 -2.89 -10.64 0.26
N LYS A 103 -3.01 -10.08 -0.92
CA LYS A 103 -3.81 -8.88 -1.16
C LYS A 103 -5.19 -8.98 -0.53
N ALA A 104 -5.82 -10.15 -0.66
CA ALA A 104 -7.18 -10.36 -0.16
C ALA A 104 -7.31 -10.20 1.36
N LYS A 105 -6.20 -10.23 2.09
CA LYS A 105 -6.21 -10.07 3.54
C LYS A 105 -6.14 -8.61 3.98
N ILE A 106 -5.89 -7.69 3.08
CA ILE A 106 -5.59 -6.30 3.42
C ILE A 106 -6.76 -5.41 3.06
N ILE A 107 -7.11 -4.49 3.98
CA ILE A 107 -8.06 -3.40 3.68
C ILE A 107 -7.31 -2.23 3.06
N SER A 108 -6.21 -1.82 3.67
CA SER A 108 -5.51 -0.64 3.19
C SER A 108 -4.04 -0.67 3.56
N ILE A 109 -3.26 0.05 2.75
CA ILE A 109 -1.86 0.35 3.01
C ILE A 109 -1.74 1.86 2.94
N ILE A 110 -1.23 2.47 4.01
CA ILE A 110 -1.10 3.92 4.10
C ILE A 110 0.36 4.25 4.42
N TRP A 111 0.97 4.98 3.51
CA TRP A 111 2.34 5.44 3.69
C TRP A 111 2.42 6.76 4.42
#